data_ee0482d2e611d1bf2711bc2ea9f3b29e
#
_entry.id   ee0482d2e611d1bf2711bc2ea9f3b29e
#
_cell.length_a   1.000
_cell.length_b   1.000
_cell.length_c   1.000
_cell.angle_alpha   90.00
_cell.angle_beta   90.00
_cell.angle_gamma   90.00
#
_symmetry.space_group_name_H-M   'P 1'
#
loop_
_entity.id
_entity.type
_entity.pdbx_description
1 polymer ?
#
loop_
_entity_poly.entity_id
_entity_poly.type
_entity_poly.pdbx_seq_one_letter_code
_entity_poly.pdbx_strand_id
1 'polypeptide(L)'
;MNKVLIIGCGHMGSALLTAWQKLKLYKFTVVDPFNYKLIEKKFRSKKVTVKKSIQDLKNTSDYDLMVIAVTPQVIKSVLKEYKSFKLKKNAVIVSIVAGKKIDFFKKNLIYAYQVIRVMPNMPSLIEKGMSCLVGNKYVSKKNKIKTTNLFSKVGKTLWFSNENQLDMATAVSGSGPGYVFTILDALEKAAINVGFSKKVANILVLETILGSIFLKLKSNKSSKELANLIAIKGGTTEAGIKVMKKNKIYSIFSQSIKAAYNRASFLGKNHK
;
A
#
# COMPACT_ATOMS: atom_id res chain seq x y z
N MET A 1 16.32 -20.81 -3.37
CA MET A 1 16.14 -19.52 -2.69
C MET A 1 15.70 -18.50 -3.73
N ASN A 2 14.60 -17.78 -3.51
CA ASN A 2 14.13 -16.78 -4.47
C ASN A 2 15.00 -15.53 -4.40
N LYS A 3 15.47 -15.04 -5.54
CA LYS A 3 16.23 -13.79 -5.64
C LYS A 3 15.32 -12.65 -6.09
N VAL A 4 15.24 -11.59 -5.29
CA VAL A 4 14.39 -10.43 -5.50
C VAL A 4 15.25 -9.20 -5.73
N LEU A 5 15.07 -8.55 -6.87
CA LEU A 5 15.63 -7.24 -7.16
C LEU A 5 14.61 -6.16 -6.78
N ILE A 6 15.00 -5.20 -5.97
CA ILE A 6 14.18 -4.05 -5.58
C ILE A 6 14.80 -2.79 -6.19
N ILE A 7 14.02 -2.08 -6.99
CA ILE A 7 14.42 -0.83 -7.62
C ILE A 7 13.75 0.32 -6.86
N GLY A 8 14.57 1.11 -6.17
CA GLY A 8 14.12 2.15 -5.25
C GLY A 8 13.77 1.60 -3.87
N CYS A 9 14.19 2.31 -2.84
CA CYS A 9 13.95 1.94 -1.43
C CYS A 9 13.63 3.17 -0.58
N GLY A 10 12.71 4.00 -1.06
CA GLY A 10 12.12 5.10 -0.30
C GLY A 10 11.27 4.58 0.88
N HIS A 11 10.34 5.37 1.38
CA HIS A 11 9.52 5.00 2.54
C HIS A 11 8.83 3.63 2.39
N MET A 12 8.09 3.41 1.30
CA MET A 12 7.36 2.16 1.10
C MET A 12 8.30 0.99 0.81
N GLY A 13 9.31 1.16 -0.05
CA GLY A 13 10.30 0.10 -0.35
C GLY A 13 11.06 -0.34 0.90
N SER A 14 11.45 0.61 1.76
CA SER A 14 12.09 0.35 3.05
C SER A 14 11.18 -0.39 4.04
N ALA A 15 9.89 -0.04 4.09
CA ALA A 15 8.89 -0.73 4.90
C ALA A 15 8.76 -2.21 4.49
N LEU A 16 8.59 -2.43 3.19
CA LEU A 16 8.50 -3.78 2.62
C LEU A 16 9.76 -4.60 2.92
N LEU A 17 10.94 -4.04 2.66
CA LEU A 17 12.21 -4.72 2.89
C LEU A 17 12.43 -5.05 4.38
N THR A 18 12.01 -4.18 5.30
CA THR A 18 12.08 -4.43 6.76
C THR A 18 11.35 -5.70 7.16
N ALA A 19 10.16 -5.94 6.62
CA ALA A 19 9.42 -7.17 6.87
C ALA A 19 10.00 -8.36 6.08
N TRP A 20 10.37 -8.15 4.83
CA TRP A 20 10.78 -9.22 3.91
C TRP A 20 12.15 -9.82 4.25
N GLN A 21 13.11 -9.06 4.79
CA GLN A 21 14.41 -9.60 5.18
C GLN A 21 14.33 -10.71 6.21
N LYS A 22 13.22 -10.80 6.96
CA LYS A 22 12.93 -11.88 7.92
C LYS A 22 12.62 -13.23 7.23
N LEU A 23 12.27 -13.21 5.94
CA LEU A 23 11.91 -14.41 5.17
C LEU A 23 13.12 -15.30 4.88
N LYS A 24 13.04 -16.59 5.27
CA LYS A 24 14.16 -17.55 5.14
C LYS A 24 14.48 -17.90 3.67
N LEU A 25 13.45 -17.95 2.81
CA LEU A 25 13.55 -18.43 1.43
C LEU A 25 13.86 -17.35 0.38
N TYR A 26 14.24 -16.14 0.82
CA TYR A 26 14.47 -15.00 -0.07
C TYR A 26 15.84 -14.35 0.16
N LYS A 27 16.45 -13.88 -0.94
CA LYS A 27 17.58 -12.94 -0.94
C LYS A 27 17.17 -11.70 -1.71
N PHE A 28 17.57 -10.54 -1.21
CA PHE A 28 17.19 -9.25 -1.77
C PHE A 28 18.41 -8.50 -2.25
N THR A 29 18.32 -7.96 -3.45
CA THR A 29 19.25 -6.95 -3.96
C THR A 29 18.49 -5.67 -4.15
N VAL A 30 18.94 -4.60 -3.54
CA VAL A 30 18.33 -3.26 -3.63
C VAL A 30 19.23 -2.38 -4.50
N VAL A 31 18.62 -1.69 -5.45
CA VAL A 31 19.29 -0.64 -6.22
C VAL A 31 18.61 0.69 -5.92
N ASP A 32 19.35 1.62 -5.30
CA ASP A 32 18.88 2.96 -4.99
C ASP A 32 20.07 3.94 -5.03
N PRO A 33 20.17 4.78 -6.06
CA PRO A 33 21.32 5.67 -6.25
C PRO A 33 21.40 6.79 -5.18
N PHE A 34 20.28 7.17 -4.60
CA PHE A 34 20.20 8.31 -3.67
C PHE A 34 20.38 7.90 -2.21
N ASN A 35 19.79 6.76 -1.82
CA ASN A 35 19.72 6.34 -0.42
C ASN A 35 20.62 5.15 -0.09
N TYR A 36 21.49 4.68 -1.02
CA TYR A 36 22.21 3.42 -0.86
C TYR A 36 22.98 3.31 0.45
N LYS A 37 23.69 4.38 0.89
CA LYS A 37 24.44 4.38 2.15
C LYS A 37 23.53 4.21 3.39
N LEU A 38 22.35 4.88 3.40
CA LEU A 38 21.36 4.76 4.47
C LEU A 38 20.75 3.37 4.52
N ILE A 39 20.44 2.82 3.33
CA ILE A 39 19.86 1.48 3.18
C ILE A 39 20.88 0.42 3.63
N GLU A 40 22.14 0.53 3.21
CA GLU A 40 23.21 -0.37 3.61
C GLU A 40 23.44 -0.34 5.13
N LYS A 41 23.45 0.86 5.74
CA LYS A 41 23.54 1.01 7.21
C LYS A 41 22.35 0.38 7.93
N LYS A 42 21.13 0.54 7.38
CA LYS A 42 19.89 0.04 7.98
C LYS A 42 19.72 -1.47 7.86
N PHE A 43 20.11 -2.05 6.72
CA PHE A 43 19.85 -3.47 6.39
C PHE A 43 21.16 -4.28 6.34
N ARG A 44 21.89 -4.34 7.45
CA ARG A 44 23.13 -5.12 7.60
C ARG A 44 22.84 -6.63 7.76
N SER A 45 22.25 -7.23 6.74
CA SER A 45 21.89 -8.65 6.73
C SER A 45 22.58 -9.37 5.59
N LYS A 46 23.10 -10.61 5.82
CA LYS A 46 23.63 -11.47 4.75
C LYS A 46 22.63 -11.78 3.63
N LYS A 47 21.34 -11.44 3.82
CA LYS A 47 20.28 -11.64 2.82
C LYS A 47 19.99 -10.40 1.98
N VAL A 48 20.51 -9.24 2.35
CA VAL A 48 20.27 -7.97 1.67
C VAL A 48 21.60 -7.46 1.13
N THR A 49 21.66 -7.28 -0.18
CA THR A 49 22.78 -6.64 -0.88
C THR A 49 22.28 -5.30 -1.39
N VAL A 50 23.00 -4.24 -1.13
CA VAL A 50 22.68 -2.89 -1.61
C VAL A 50 23.64 -2.47 -2.69
N LYS A 51 23.14 -1.88 -3.75
CA LYS A 51 23.89 -1.38 -4.90
C LYS A 51 23.48 0.06 -5.19
N LYS A 52 24.44 0.87 -5.61
CA LYS A 52 24.19 2.25 -6.00
C LYS A 52 23.54 2.33 -7.38
N SER A 53 23.93 1.47 -8.29
CA SER A 53 23.45 1.48 -9.67
C SER A 53 23.19 0.07 -10.22
N ILE A 54 22.50 0.00 -11.35
CA ILE A 54 22.25 -1.24 -12.08
C ILE A 54 23.55 -1.85 -12.63
N GLN A 55 24.54 -1.02 -12.98
CA GLN A 55 25.82 -1.45 -13.49
C GLN A 55 26.62 -2.26 -12.47
N ASP A 56 26.32 -2.08 -11.18
CA ASP A 56 26.94 -2.84 -10.10
C ASP A 56 26.42 -4.28 -9.97
N LEU A 57 25.44 -4.68 -10.80
CA LEU A 57 24.85 -6.01 -10.79
C LEU A 57 25.63 -6.95 -11.72
N LYS A 58 26.29 -7.95 -11.12
CA LYS A 58 27.14 -8.90 -11.87
C LYS A 58 26.37 -9.87 -12.77
N ASN A 59 25.16 -10.29 -12.35
CA ASN A 59 24.34 -11.26 -13.08
C ASN A 59 22.86 -10.89 -13.02
N THR A 60 22.33 -10.37 -14.12
CA THR A 60 20.99 -9.84 -14.21
C THR A 60 19.92 -10.92 -14.42
N SER A 61 20.29 -12.06 -15.03
CA SER A 61 19.36 -13.16 -15.33
C SER A 61 19.03 -14.06 -14.14
N ASP A 62 19.51 -13.72 -12.94
CA ASP A 62 19.35 -14.55 -11.74
C ASP A 62 18.10 -14.22 -10.90
N TYR A 63 17.42 -13.12 -11.19
CA TYR A 63 16.29 -12.67 -10.36
C TYR A 63 14.98 -13.35 -10.74
N ASP A 64 14.28 -13.84 -9.72
CA ASP A 64 12.92 -14.42 -9.82
C ASP A 64 11.82 -13.36 -9.82
N LEU A 65 12.06 -12.25 -9.10
CA LEU A 65 11.15 -11.11 -9.01
C LEU A 65 11.95 -9.80 -9.16
N MET A 66 11.34 -8.85 -9.85
CA MET A 66 11.78 -7.45 -9.88
C MET A 66 10.67 -6.60 -9.26
N VAL A 67 10.94 -5.97 -8.12
CA VAL A 67 10.01 -5.06 -7.44
C VAL A 67 10.39 -3.63 -7.78
N ILE A 68 9.47 -2.88 -8.37
CA ILE A 68 9.66 -1.48 -8.74
C ILE A 68 8.96 -0.63 -7.69
N ALA A 69 9.77 0.07 -6.86
CA ALA A 69 9.34 0.82 -5.69
C ALA A 69 9.80 2.29 -5.70
N VAL A 70 9.90 2.87 -6.88
CA VAL A 70 10.22 4.29 -7.09
C VAL A 70 8.95 5.13 -7.16
N THR A 71 9.09 6.45 -7.07
CA THR A 71 7.96 7.37 -7.23
C THR A 71 7.50 7.47 -8.71
N PRO A 72 6.23 7.85 -8.98
CA PRO A 72 5.71 7.99 -10.34
C PRO A 72 6.47 8.99 -11.20
N GLN A 73 7.12 9.99 -10.59
CA GLN A 73 7.82 11.06 -11.28
C GLN A 73 9.10 10.58 -11.97
N VAL A 74 9.83 9.65 -11.33
CA VAL A 74 11.13 9.17 -11.84
C VAL A 74 11.04 7.85 -12.60
N ILE A 75 9.89 7.18 -12.63
CA ILE A 75 9.75 5.83 -13.18
C ILE A 75 10.18 5.75 -14.65
N LYS A 76 9.88 6.77 -15.46
CA LYS A 76 10.20 6.75 -16.90
C LYS A 76 11.70 6.78 -17.16
N SER A 77 12.46 7.59 -16.41
CA SER A 77 13.93 7.62 -16.48
C SER A 77 14.53 6.32 -15.96
N VAL A 78 14.06 5.82 -14.82
CA VAL A 78 14.51 4.55 -14.24
C VAL A 78 14.31 3.40 -15.24
N LEU A 79 13.12 3.24 -15.83
CA LEU A 79 12.90 2.12 -16.77
C LEU A 79 13.75 2.19 -18.04
N LYS A 80 14.22 3.37 -18.46
CA LYS A 80 15.19 3.47 -19.57
C LYS A 80 16.50 2.75 -19.26
N GLU A 81 16.99 2.86 -18.02
CA GLU A 81 18.22 2.16 -17.58
C GLU A 81 18.04 0.65 -17.53
N TYR A 82 16.81 0.18 -17.26
CA TYR A 82 16.45 -1.24 -17.15
C TYR A 82 15.89 -1.84 -18.43
N LYS A 83 15.83 -1.10 -19.54
CA LYS A 83 15.17 -1.54 -20.79
C LYS A 83 15.71 -2.86 -21.33
N SER A 84 17.03 -3.04 -21.32
CA SER A 84 17.72 -4.26 -21.77
C SER A 84 18.02 -5.26 -20.66
N PHE A 85 17.54 -5.01 -19.42
CA PHE A 85 17.83 -5.83 -18.27
C PHE A 85 17.13 -7.19 -18.38
N LYS A 86 17.92 -8.25 -18.53
CA LYS A 86 17.41 -9.62 -18.68
C LYS A 86 17.06 -10.20 -17.33
N LEU A 87 15.81 -10.60 -17.16
CA LEU A 87 15.32 -11.40 -16.02
C LEU A 87 15.31 -12.88 -16.39
N LYS A 88 15.14 -13.77 -15.41
CA LYS A 88 14.80 -15.18 -15.68
C LYS A 88 13.54 -15.25 -16.56
N LYS A 89 13.49 -16.25 -17.44
CA LYS A 89 12.36 -16.50 -18.37
C LYS A 89 11.00 -16.46 -17.68
N ASN A 90 10.92 -16.97 -16.44
CA ASN A 90 9.68 -17.03 -15.66
C ASN A 90 9.63 -16.02 -14.51
N ALA A 91 10.46 -14.99 -14.56
CA ALA A 91 10.42 -13.93 -13.56
C ALA A 91 9.14 -13.08 -13.66
N VAL A 92 8.80 -12.44 -12.56
CA VAL A 92 7.66 -11.52 -12.50
C VAL A 92 8.13 -10.11 -12.11
N ILE A 93 7.59 -9.12 -12.80
CA ILE A 93 7.72 -7.71 -12.43
C ILE A 93 6.57 -7.37 -11.50
N VAL A 94 6.89 -6.84 -10.34
CA VAL A 94 5.93 -6.37 -9.34
C VAL A 94 6.10 -4.87 -9.19
N SER A 95 5.09 -4.11 -9.55
CA SER A 95 5.12 -2.65 -9.40
C SER A 95 4.23 -2.18 -8.25
N ILE A 96 4.79 -1.36 -7.36
CA ILE A 96 4.02 -0.61 -6.35
C ILE A 96 3.87 0.87 -6.72
N VAL A 97 4.19 1.23 -7.97
CA VAL A 97 4.13 2.62 -8.45
C VAL A 97 2.68 3.04 -8.69
N ALA A 98 2.25 4.06 -7.97
CA ALA A 98 0.89 4.61 -8.14
C ALA A 98 0.67 5.13 -9.57
N GLY A 99 -0.53 4.91 -10.11
CA GLY A 99 -0.95 5.47 -11.39
C GLY A 99 -0.24 4.89 -12.63
N LYS A 100 0.59 3.84 -12.53
CA LYS A 100 1.20 3.20 -13.69
C LYS A 100 0.53 1.86 -13.98
N LYS A 101 -0.04 1.73 -15.19
CA LYS A 101 -0.74 0.52 -15.64
C LYS A 101 0.24 -0.56 -16.11
N ILE A 102 -0.23 -1.81 -16.16
CA ILE A 102 0.54 -2.96 -16.61
C ILE A 102 1.18 -2.73 -17.99
N ASP A 103 0.43 -2.16 -18.92
CA ASP A 103 0.92 -1.90 -20.27
C ASP A 103 2.07 -0.88 -20.32
N PHE A 104 2.14 0.05 -19.37
CA PHE A 104 3.28 0.94 -19.25
C PHE A 104 4.59 0.16 -19.02
N PHE A 105 4.58 -0.84 -18.15
CA PHE A 105 5.77 -1.68 -17.89
C PHE A 105 6.10 -2.57 -19.07
N LYS A 106 5.10 -3.15 -19.74
CA LYS A 106 5.29 -3.97 -20.95
C LYS A 106 5.90 -3.18 -22.11
N LYS A 107 5.55 -1.91 -22.26
CA LYS A 107 6.11 -1.03 -23.31
C LYS A 107 7.55 -0.60 -23.02
N ASN A 108 7.93 -0.48 -21.75
CA ASN A 108 9.22 0.06 -21.35
C ASN A 108 10.26 -1.00 -20.94
N LEU A 109 9.86 -2.24 -20.72
CA LEU A 109 10.72 -3.35 -20.35
C LEU A 109 10.52 -4.52 -21.30
N ILE A 110 11.53 -4.87 -22.09
CA ILE A 110 11.46 -5.90 -23.14
C ILE A 110 11.06 -7.28 -22.57
N TYR A 111 11.46 -7.58 -21.34
CA TYR A 111 11.21 -8.86 -20.67
C TYR A 111 10.03 -8.84 -19.70
N ALA A 112 9.17 -7.81 -19.75
CA ALA A 112 8.01 -7.66 -18.89
C ALA A 112 6.82 -8.56 -19.33
N TYR A 113 7.02 -9.89 -19.33
CA TYR A 113 5.99 -10.83 -19.73
C TYR A 113 4.93 -10.99 -18.63
N GLN A 114 5.37 -11.26 -17.41
CA GLN A 114 4.51 -11.38 -16.22
C GLN A 114 4.60 -10.10 -15.40
N VAL A 115 3.50 -9.38 -15.26
CA VAL A 115 3.45 -8.11 -14.53
C VAL A 115 2.32 -8.15 -13.51
N ILE A 116 2.64 -7.81 -12.27
CA ILE A 116 1.69 -7.64 -11.16
C ILE A 116 1.80 -6.19 -10.68
N ARG A 117 0.67 -5.51 -10.61
CA ARG A 117 0.56 -4.25 -9.87
C ARG A 117 0.12 -4.55 -8.45
N VAL A 118 0.75 -3.91 -7.49
CA VAL A 118 0.37 -3.97 -6.08
C VAL A 118 0.22 -2.56 -5.56
N MET A 119 -0.86 -2.31 -4.85
CA MET A 119 -1.08 -1.07 -4.12
C MET A 119 -1.11 -1.40 -2.62
N PRO A 120 0.05 -1.32 -1.94
CA PRO A 120 0.12 -1.34 -0.49
C PRO A 120 -0.33 -0.01 0.09
N ASN A 121 -0.60 0.04 1.38
CA ASN A 121 -0.90 1.28 2.09
C ASN A 121 0.05 1.51 3.27
N MET A 122 0.01 2.71 3.85
CA MET A 122 0.94 3.17 4.88
C MET A 122 1.05 2.25 6.12
N PRO A 123 -0.02 1.62 6.65
CA PRO A 123 0.09 0.68 7.77
C PRO A 123 0.97 -0.55 7.51
N SER A 124 1.42 -0.78 6.28
CA SER A 124 2.46 -1.78 5.96
C SER A 124 3.77 -1.54 6.73
N LEU A 125 4.05 -0.31 7.16
CA LEU A 125 5.19 0.04 8.01
C LEU A 125 5.23 -0.74 9.33
N ILE A 126 4.07 -1.11 9.84
CA ILE A 126 3.87 -1.86 11.09
C ILE A 126 3.24 -3.24 10.86
N GLU A 127 3.37 -3.79 9.67
CA GLU A 127 2.86 -5.11 9.28
C GLU A 127 1.30 -5.23 9.40
N LYS A 128 0.59 -4.10 9.40
CA LYS A 128 -0.89 -4.00 9.45
C LYS A 128 -1.48 -3.41 8.17
N GLY A 129 -0.74 -3.48 7.07
CA GLY A 129 -1.16 -2.94 5.79
C GLY A 129 -2.26 -3.74 5.10
N MET A 130 -2.82 -3.12 4.07
CA MET A 130 -3.64 -3.78 3.06
C MET A 130 -2.97 -3.62 1.72
N SER A 131 -2.65 -4.73 1.07
CA SER A 131 -2.05 -4.76 -0.26
C SER A 131 -3.05 -5.29 -1.26
N CYS A 132 -3.44 -4.47 -2.23
CA CYS A 132 -4.35 -4.80 -3.31
C CYS A 132 -3.53 -5.19 -4.55
N LEU A 133 -3.86 -6.33 -5.20
CA LEU A 133 -3.05 -6.88 -6.28
C LEU A 133 -3.89 -7.13 -7.54
N VAL A 134 -3.28 -6.92 -8.69
CA VAL A 134 -3.80 -7.35 -9.99
C VAL A 134 -2.64 -7.79 -10.88
N GLY A 135 -2.82 -8.85 -11.63
CA GLY A 135 -1.82 -9.35 -12.58
C GLY A 135 -2.36 -9.41 -14.00
N ASN A 136 -1.47 -9.38 -14.99
CA ASN A 136 -1.86 -9.68 -16.36
C ASN A 136 -2.17 -11.19 -16.52
N LYS A 137 -2.79 -11.57 -17.66
CA LYS A 137 -3.20 -12.94 -17.94
C LYS A 137 -2.05 -13.96 -17.97
N TYR A 138 -0.82 -13.51 -18.12
CA TYR A 138 0.37 -14.37 -18.18
C TYR A 138 0.97 -14.69 -16.81
N VAL A 139 0.49 -14.06 -15.73
CA VAL A 139 1.02 -14.31 -14.39
C VAL A 139 0.68 -15.73 -13.95
N SER A 140 1.72 -16.53 -13.76
CA SER A 140 1.62 -17.91 -13.32
C SER A 140 1.11 -18.04 -11.88
N LYS A 141 0.44 -19.16 -11.56
CA LYS A 141 0.01 -19.48 -10.18
C LYS A 141 1.19 -19.40 -9.19
N LYS A 142 2.36 -19.89 -9.60
CA LYS A 142 3.59 -19.82 -8.78
C LYS A 142 3.99 -18.39 -8.44
N ASN A 143 3.94 -17.47 -9.40
CA ASN A 143 4.29 -16.07 -9.18
C ASN A 143 3.21 -15.29 -8.41
N LYS A 144 1.93 -15.64 -8.56
CA LYS A 144 0.87 -15.15 -7.67
C LYS A 144 1.17 -15.53 -6.22
N ILE A 145 1.45 -16.80 -5.95
CA ILE A 145 1.78 -17.29 -4.59
C ILE A 145 3.02 -16.58 -4.04
N LYS A 146 4.11 -16.48 -4.82
CA LYS A 146 5.33 -15.79 -4.39
C LYS A 146 5.06 -14.33 -4.00
N THR A 147 4.31 -13.61 -4.84
CA THR A 147 3.96 -12.21 -4.58
C THR A 147 3.05 -12.08 -3.36
N THR A 148 2.04 -12.92 -3.24
CA THR A 148 1.17 -12.97 -2.06
C THR A 148 1.99 -13.20 -0.79
N ASN A 149 2.92 -14.17 -0.79
CA ASN A 149 3.77 -14.48 0.36
C ASN A 149 4.66 -13.30 0.79
N LEU A 150 5.14 -12.49 -0.15
CA LEU A 150 5.88 -11.28 0.18
C LEU A 150 4.96 -10.24 0.85
N PHE A 151 3.85 -9.92 0.20
CA PHE A 151 2.97 -8.84 0.67
C PHE A 151 2.15 -9.22 1.91
N SER A 152 1.87 -10.50 2.15
CA SER A 152 1.23 -10.96 3.39
C SER A 152 2.09 -10.74 4.64
N LYS A 153 3.40 -10.48 4.49
CA LYS A 153 4.27 -10.13 5.63
C LYS A 153 4.12 -8.70 6.10
N VAL A 154 3.52 -7.86 5.30
CA VAL A 154 3.25 -6.46 5.66
C VAL A 154 1.77 -6.19 5.93
N GLY A 155 0.94 -7.24 5.99
CA GLY A 155 -0.48 -7.16 6.27
C GLY A 155 -1.33 -8.12 5.44
N LYS A 156 -2.58 -7.77 5.19
CA LYS A 156 -3.50 -8.58 4.37
C LYS A 156 -3.33 -8.29 2.87
N THR A 157 -3.69 -9.27 2.05
CA THR A 157 -3.63 -9.16 0.59
C THR A 157 -4.99 -9.46 -0.03
N LEU A 158 -5.34 -8.75 -1.12
CA LEU A 158 -6.57 -8.99 -1.88
C LEU A 158 -6.27 -8.90 -3.37
N TRP A 159 -6.60 -9.95 -4.11
CA TRP A 159 -6.46 -10.00 -5.56
C TRP A 159 -7.72 -9.50 -6.26
N PHE A 160 -7.51 -8.69 -7.29
CA PHE A 160 -8.56 -8.18 -8.17
C PHE A 160 -8.42 -8.78 -9.58
N SER A 161 -9.51 -8.80 -10.32
CA SER A 161 -9.55 -9.34 -11.68
C SER A 161 -9.05 -8.36 -12.74
N ASN A 162 -9.09 -7.05 -12.48
CA ASN A 162 -8.68 -6.01 -13.43
C ASN A 162 -8.14 -4.75 -12.75
N GLU A 163 -7.45 -3.92 -13.54
CA GLU A 163 -6.80 -2.71 -13.05
C GLU A 163 -7.78 -1.61 -12.60
N ASN A 164 -9.00 -1.60 -13.13
CA ASN A 164 -10.02 -0.65 -12.69
C ASN A 164 -10.42 -0.91 -11.22
N GLN A 165 -10.58 -2.17 -10.86
CA GLN A 165 -10.83 -2.56 -9.46
C GLN A 165 -9.64 -2.19 -8.55
N LEU A 166 -8.40 -2.28 -9.04
CA LEU A 166 -7.25 -1.81 -8.28
C LEU A 166 -7.27 -0.29 -8.08
N ASP A 167 -7.71 0.47 -9.07
CA ASP A 167 -7.84 1.93 -8.96
C ASP A 167 -8.97 2.30 -7.97
N MET A 168 -10.10 1.56 -7.98
CA MET A 168 -11.15 1.66 -6.94
C MET A 168 -10.59 1.34 -5.54
N ALA A 169 -9.87 0.24 -5.41
CA ALA A 169 -9.25 -0.16 -4.15
C ALA A 169 -8.21 0.85 -3.66
N THR A 170 -7.50 1.53 -4.57
CA THR A 170 -6.58 2.62 -4.23
C THR A 170 -7.30 3.77 -3.53
N ALA A 171 -8.48 4.16 -4.02
CA ALA A 171 -9.28 5.21 -3.40
C ALA A 171 -9.77 4.84 -1.98
N VAL A 172 -10.06 3.55 -1.74
CA VAL A 172 -10.57 3.08 -0.44
C VAL A 172 -9.42 2.75 0.52
N SER A 173 -8.47 1.96 0.09
CA SER A 173 -7.41 1.37 0.92
C SER A 173 -6.11 2.14 0.85
N GLY A 174 -5.68 2.57 -0.34
CA GLY A 174 -4.46 3.36 -0.53
C GLY A 174 -4.56 4.73 0.15
N SER A 175 -5.66 5.44 -0.11
CA SER A 175 -5.95 6.76 0.49
C SER A 175 -6.56 6.66 1.89
N GLY A 176 -7.12 5.50 2.24
CA GLY A 176 -7.85 5.25 3.49
C GLY A 176 -7.15 5.72 4.76
N PRO A 177 -5.85 5.43 4.97
CA PRO A 177 -5.13 5.93 6.14
C PRO A 177 -5.19 7.46 6.29
N GLY A 178 -5.13 8.20 5.17
CA GLY A 178 -5.29 9.66 5.19
C GLY A 178 -6.65 10.08 5.73
N TYR A 179 -7.73 9.40 5.31
CA TYR A 179 -9.08 9.69 5.83
C TYR A 179 -9.19 9.38 7.32
N VAL A 180 -8.63 8.25 7.76
CA VAL A 180 -8.63 7.86 9.18
C VAL A 180 -7.89 8.90 10.02
N PHE A 181 -6.70 9.34 9.59
CA PHE A 181 -5.95 10.38 10.32
C PHE A 181 -6.69 11.72 10.34
N THR A 182 -7.38 12.09 9.26
CA THR A 182 -8.23 13.30 9.24
C THR A 182 -9.40 13.21 10.23
N ILE A 183 -10.03 12.04 10.36
CA ILE A 183 -11.11 11.80 11.33
C ILE A 183 -10.56 11.86 12.75
N LEU A 184 -9.40 11.25 13.02
CA LEU A 184 -8.75 11.30 14.33
C LEU A 184 -8.44 12.74 14.74
N ASP A 185 -7.81 13.53 13.86
CA ASP A 185 -7.52 14.94 14.10
C ASP A 185 -8.78 15.77 14.39
N ALA A 186 -9.86 15.52 13.63
CA ALA A 186 -11.14 16.22 13.84
C ALA A 186 -11.76 15.88 15.21
N LEU A 187 -11.74 14.60 15.61
CA LEU A 187 -12.28 14.16 16.90
C LEU A 187 -11.43 14.68 18.07
N GLU A 188 -10.10 14.66 17.95
CA GLU A 188 -9.19 15.22 18.96
C GLU A 188 -9.43 16.71 19.15
N LYS A 189 -9.54 17.49 18.07
CA LYS A 189 -9.86 18.92 18.12
C LYS A 189 -11.23 19.17 18.76
N ALA A 190 -12.24 18.40 18.43
CA ALA A 190 -13.56 18.50 19.02
C ALA A 190 -13.52 18.21 20.54
N ALA A 191 -12.76 17.19 20.97
CA ALA A 191 -12.59 16.88 22.38
C ALA A 191 -11.88 18.01 23.16
N ILE A 192 -10.88 18.65 22.54
CA ILE A 192 -10.24 19.84 23.13
C ILE A 192 -11.22 21.00 23.25
N ASN A 193 -12.06 21.22 22.24
CA ASN A 193 -13.04 22.31 22.25
C ASN A 193 -14.12 22.17 23.33
N VAL A 194 -14.44 20.94 23.75
CA VAL A 194 -15.34 20.71 24.89
C VAL A 194 -14.63 20.73 26.25
N GLY A 195 -13.33 21.08 26.29
CA GLY A 195 -12.60 21.38 27.53
C GLY A 195 -11.53 20.35 27.95
N PHE A 196 -11.28 19.29 27.18
CA PHE A 196 -10.21 18.36 27.53
C PHE A 196 -8.82 18.88 27.16
N SER A 197 -7.82 18.54 27.96
CA SER A 197 -6.43 18.74 27.57
C SER A 197 -6.08 17.90 26.34
N LYS A 198 -5.11 18.33 25.54
CA LYS A 198 -4.61 17.59 24.36
C LYS A 198 -4.26 16.12 24.66
N LYS A 199 -3.61 15.88 25.81
CA LYS A 199 -3.23 14.53 26.25
C LYS A 199 -4.45 13.66 26.49
N VAL A 200 -5.46 14.17 27.18
CA VAL A 200 -6.71 13.44 27.51
C VAL A 200 -7.53 13.21 26.23
N ALA A 201 -7.66 14.22 25.37
CA ALA A 201 -8.36 14.12 24.09
C ALA A 201 -7.78 13.00 23.21
N ASN A 202 -6.45 12.94 23.08
CA ASN A 202 -5.77 11.90 22.31
C ASN A 202 -6.06 10.50 22.86
N ILE A 203 -5.96 10.28 24.17
CA ILE A 203 -6.27 8.98 24.80
C ILE A 203 -7.72 8.59 24.55
N LEU A 204 -8.67 9.48 24.82
CA LEU A 204 -10.10 9.20 24.66
C LEU A 204 -10.43 8.79 23.21
N VAL A 205 -9.92 9.55 22.24
CA VAL A 205 -10.20 9.31 20.81
C VAL A 205 -9.59 8.01 20.34
N LEU A 206 -8.30 7.78 20.63
CA LEU A 206 -7.60 6.57 20.16
C LEU A 206 -8.23 5.31 20.76
N GLU A 207 -8.43 5.24 22.08
CA GLU A 207 -8.98 4.06 22.74
C GLU A 207 -10.44 3.80 22.29
N THR A 208 -11.23 4.86 22.09
CA THR A 208 -12.61 4.70 21.58
C THR A 208 -12.63 4.11 20.18
N ILE A 209 -11.78 4.60 19.26
CA ILE A 209 -11.72 4.09 17.89
C ILE A 209 -11.18 2.65 17.87
N LEU A 210 -10.08 2.38 18.57
CA LEU A 210 -9.50 1.04 18.63
C LEU A 210 -10.50 0.03 19.22
N GLY A 211 -11.14 0.36 20.35
CA GLY A 211 -12.14 -0.49 20.97
C GLY A 211 -13.33 -0.76 20.05
N SER A 212 -13.83 0.27 19.36
CA SER A 212 -14.93 0.13 18.39
C SER A 212 -14.59 -0.76 17.21
N ILE A 213 -13.37 -0.65 16.68
CA ILE A 213 -12.88 -1.52 15.60
C ILE A 213 -12.75 -2.97 16.09
N PHE A 214 -12.16 -3.20 17.27
CA PHE A 214 -12.04 -4.55 17.82
C PHE A 214 -13.41 -5.18 18.11
N LEU A 215 -14.37 -4.40 18.62
CA LEU A 215 -15.75 -4.86 18.81
C LEU A 215 -16.38 -5.25 17.47
N LYS A 216 -16.25 -4.41 16.43
CA LYS A 216 -16.74 -4.73 15.10
C LYS A 216 -16.13 -6.00 14.53
N LEU A 217 -14.84 -6.23 14.72
CA LEU A 217 -14.14 -7.44 14.24
C LEU A 217 -14.61 -8.72 14.93
N LYS A 218 -15.06 -8.63 16.19
CA LYS A 218 -15.61 -9.77 16.98
C LYS A 218 -17.12 -9.94 16.81
N SER A 219 -17.81 -8.95 16.26
CA SER A 219 -19.28 -8.96 16.11
C SER A 219 -19.69 -9.40 14.70
N ASN A 220 -20.76 -10.17 14.60
CA ASN A 220 -21.44 -10.48 13.35
C ASN A 220 -22.38 -9.35 12.89
N LYS A 221 -22.60 -8.32 13.71
CA LYS A 221 -23.48 -7.18 13.38
C LYS A 221 -22.80 -6.23 12.39
N SER A 222 -23.58 -5.61 11.53
CA SER A 222 -23.13 -4.51 10.68
C SER A 222 -22.75 -3.28 11.52
N SER A 223 -21.92 -2.38 10.97
CA SER A 223 -21.57 -1.13 11.65
C SER A 223 -22.81 -0.27 11.95
N LYS A 224 -23.85 -0.32 11.09
CA LYS A 224 -25.12 0.37 11.30
C LYS A 224 -25.88 -0.20 12.51
N GLU A 225 -25.94 -1.52 12.64
CA GLU A 225 -26.60 -2.18 13.79
C GLU A 225 -25.85 -1.87 15.09
N LEU A 226 -24.50 -1.92 15.10
CA LEU A 226 -23.73 -1.55 16.27
C LEU A 226 -23.94 -0.09 16.68
N ALA A 227 -23.98 0.83 15.73
CA ALA A 227 -24.27 2.24 16.00
C ALA A 227 -25.68 2.43 16.60
N ASN A 228 -26.68 1.71 16.07
CA ASN A 228 -28.07 1.76 16.58
C ASN A 228 -28.20 1.19 17.98
N LEU A 229 -27.42 0.17 18.35
CA LEU A 229 -27.45 -0.39 19.72
C LEU A 229 -26.97 0.62 20.78
N ILE A 230 -26.06 1.51 20.42
CA ILE A 230 -25.48 2.52 21.30
C ILE A 230 -26.35 3.79 21.32
N ALA A 231 -27.01 4.10 20.19
CA ALA A 231 -27.81 5.30 20.01
C ALA A 231 -29.25 5.15 20.62
N ILE A 232 -29.33 5.11 21.94
CA ILE A 232 -30.60 5.04 22.65
C ILE A 232 -31.37 6.36 22.47
N LYS A 233 -32.69 6.29 22.32
CA LYS A 233 -33.59 7.46 22.15
C LYS A 233 -33.39 8.47 23.30
N GLY A 234 -33.13 9.71 22.95
CA GLY A 234 -32.86 10.80 23.90
C GLY A 234 -31.44 10.80 24.47
N GLY A 235 -30.57 9.84 24.08
CA GLY A 235 -29.21 9.74 24.57
C GLY A 235 -28.20 10.63 23.83
N THR A 236 -27.04 10.80 24.43
CA THR A 236 -25.91 11.60 23.88
C THR A 236 -25.45 11.11 22.53
N THR A 237 -25.38 9.79 22.33
CA THR A 237 -24.92 9.19 21.03
C THR A 237 -25.97 9.48 19.95
N GLU A 238 -27.27 9.40 20.24
CA GLU A 238 -28.30 9.75 19.25
C GLU A 238 -28.17 11.23 18.83
N ALA A 239 -27.99 12.14 19.79
CA ALA A 239 -27.81 13.56 19.51
C ALA A 239 -26.62 13.81 18.59
N GLY A 240 -25.47 13.21 18.89
CA GLY A 240 -24.25 13.32 18.04
C GLY A 240 -24.46 12.77 16.63
N ILE A 241 -25.05 11.57 16.50
CA ILE A 241 -25.32 10.94 15.19
C ILE A 241 -26.33 11.77 14.37
N LYS A 242 -27.34 12.41 15.00
CA LYS A 242 -28.22 13.32 14.30
C LYS A 242 -27.50 14.49 13.64
N VAL A 243 -26.54 15.09 14.35
CA VAL A 243 -25.68 16.16 13.78
C VAL A 243 -24.87 15.65 12.59
N MET A 244 -24.24 14.48 12.72
CA MET A 244 -23.46 13.89 11.61
C MET A 244 -24.35 13.62 10.37
N LYS A 245 -25.56 13.10 10.57
CA LYS A 245 -26.52 12.83 9.49
C LYS A 245 -27.03 14.14 8.85
N LYS A 246 -27.38 15.15 9.65
CA LYS A 246 -27.79 16.48 9.16
C LYS A 246 -26.70 17.10 8.26
N ASN A 247 -25.44 16.94 8.64
CA ASN A 247 -24.28 17.42 7.87
C ASN A 247 -23.82 16.42 6.79
N LYS A 248 -24.68 15.47 6.42
CA LYS A 248 -24.50 14.58 5.25
C LYS A 248 -23.19 13.78 5.25
N ILE A 249 -22.78 13.23 6.39
CA ILE A 249 -21.52 12.49 6.54
C ILE A 249 -21.33 11.40 5.46
N TYR A 250 -22.40 10.68 5.11
CA TYR A 250 -22.33 9.64 4.07
C TYR A 250 -22.01 10.22 2.69
N SER A 251 -22.55 11.41 2.38
CA SER A 251 -22.26 12.10 1.12
C SER A 251 -20.81 12.58 1.07
N ILE A 252 -20.28 13.09 2.19
CA ILE A 252 -18.88 13.52 2.30
C ILE A 252 -17.96 12.35 1.98
N PHE A 253 -18.13 11.18 2.58
CA PHE A 253 -17.31 10.01 2.31
C PHE A 253 -17.47 9.49 0.87
N SER A 254 -18.71 9.47 0.35
CA SER A 254 -18.96 9.07 -1.04
C SER A 254 -18.23 9.98 -2.03
N GLN A 255 -18.31 11.29 -1.85
CA GLN A 255 -17.63 12.28 -2.69
C GLN A 255 -16.10 12.18 -2.56
N SER A 256 -15.58 12.01 -1.35
CA SER A 256 -14.14 11.87 -1.11
C SER A 256 -13.56 10.65 -1.80
N ILE A 257 -14.20 9.49 -1.68
CA ILE A 257 -13.76 8.25 -2.35
C ILE A 257 -13.89 8.40 -3.87
N LYS A 258 -14.97 9.01 -4.38
CA LYS A 258 -15.15 9.27 -5.82
C LYS A 258 -14.06 10.18 -6.37
N ALA A 259 -13.72 11.25 -5.67
CA ALA A 259 -12.64 12.17 -6.04
C ALA A 259 -11.28 11.45 -6.10
N ALA A 260 -10.97 10.63 -5.08
CA ALA A 260 -9.74 9.83 -5.06
C ALA A 260 -9.70 8.79 -6.18
N TYR A 261 -10.80 8.11 -6.48
CA TYR A 261 -10.91 7.18 -7.60
C TYR A 261 -10.70 7.87 -8.95
N ASN A 262 -11.36 9.01 -9.17
CA ASN A 262 -11.19 9.78 -10.39
C ASN A 262 -9.72 10.20 -10.57
N ARG A 263 -9.05 10.62 -9.48
CA ARG A 263 -7.63 10.97 -9.50
C ARG A 263 -6.73 9.77 -9.80
N ALA A 264 -7.00 8.61 -9.20
CA ALA A 264 -6.26 7.37 -9.47
C ALA A 264 -6.38 6.97 -10.96
N SER A 265 -7.60 6.98 -11.49
CA SER A 265 -7.87 6.70 -12.91
C SER A 265 -7.19 7.70 -13.85
N PHE A 266 -7.24 8.99 -13.52
CA PHE A 266 -6.56 10.05 -14.31
C PHE A 266 -5.05 9.84 -14.35
N LEU A 267 -4.43 9.57 -13.22
CA LEU A 267 -2.99 9.23 -13.12
C LEU A 267 -2.64 7.99 -13.95
N GLY A 268 -3.56 7.03 -14.04
CA GLY A 268 -3.39 5.84 -14.88
C GLY A 268 -3.51 6.08 -16.39
N LYS A 269 -4.23 7.11 -16.82
CA LYS A 269 -4.48 7.43 -18.24
C LYS A 269 -3.42 8.39 -18.83
N ASN A 270 -2.99 9.38 -18.07
CA ASN A 270 -2.22 10.53 -18.57
C ASN A 270 -0.70 10.37 -18.53
N HIS A 271 -0.19 9.14 -18.47
CA HIS A 271 1.23 8.86 -18.60
C HIS A 271 1.51 8.07 -19.89
N LYS A 272 1.11 8.69 -21.04
CA LYS A 272 1.68 8.30 -22.34
C LYS A 272 3.15 8.67 -22.43
#